data_7d312b1dc9f8cea292cf943e83180397
#
_entry.id   7d312b1dc9f8cea292cf943e83180397
#
_cell.length_a   1.000
_cell.length_b   1.000
_cell.length_c   1.000
_cell.angle_alpha   90.00
_cell.angle_beta   90.00
_cell.angle_gamma   90.00
#
_symmetry.space_group_name_H-M   'P 1'
#
loop_
_entity.id
_entity.type
_entity.pdbx_description
1 polymer ?
#
loop_
_entity_poly.entity_id
_entity_poly.type
_entity_poly.pdbx_seq_one_letter_code
_entity_poly.pdbx_strand_id
1 'polypeptide(L)'
;HALVLDSLTPRGEKEICTQRIGTRRVTQTERRRDALGAFQWLAAQPGVDASRIALLGWSHGGSAVLGATNLNHPDVARAVVRPRLAVAFYPGCEADVRRGYRASTETLLMLGLADDWTPAAPCQTLAGEGPPRVTVLAWEGAYHGFDDTGPVRHRADVPNGVNPGQGVHRGGHPEARQASQQALVDALQRALTR
;
A
#
# COMPACT_ATOMS: atom_id res chain seq x y z
N HIS A 1 -9.02 8.06 15.19
CA HIS A 1 -9.47 8.87 14.04
C HIS A 1 -8.83 8.33 12.76
N ALA A 2 -9.48 8.55 11.60
CA ALA A 2 -8.95 8.20 10.29
C ALA A 2 -9.04 9.43 9.36
N LEU A 3 -7.95 9.66 8.59
CA LEU A 3 -7.91 10.60 7.48
C LEU A 3 -7.90 9.80 6.18
N VAL A 4 -8.89 10.01 5.33
CA VAL A 4 -8.91 9.45 3.98
C VAL A 4 -8.28 10.45 3.01
N LEU A 5 -7.16 10.06 2.41
CA LEU A 5 -6.39 10.93 1.52
C LEU A 5 -6.85 10.73 0.07
N ASP A 6 -7.49 11.74 -0.49
CA ASP A 6 -7.92 11.75 -1.90
C ASP A 6 -6.84 12.40 -2.80
N SER A 7 -6.11 11.57 -3.51
CA SER A 7 -5.11 12.02 -4.49
C SER A 7 -5.69 12.17 -5.91
N LEU A 8 -6.90 11.69 -6.16
CA LEU A 8 -7.47 11.57 -7.50
C LEU A 8 -8.37 12.75 -7.86
N THR A 9 -9.40 13.00 -7.08
CA THR A 9 -10.43 14.01 -7.36
C THR A 9 -9.85 15.42 -7.56
N PRO A 10 -8.88 15.91 -6.74
CA PRO A 10 -8.28 17.23 -6.96
C PRO A 10 -7.50 17.37 -8.28
N ARG A 11 -7.16 16.23 -8.92
CA ARG A 11 -6.47 16.18 -10.22
C ARG A 11 -7.41 15.83 -11.38
N GLY A 12 -8.72 15.81 -11.13
CA GLY A 12 -9.75 15.51 -12.14
C GLY A 12 -9.86 14.03 -12.50
N GLU A 13 -9.27 13.15 -11.70
CA GLU A 13 -9.34 11.69 -11.91
C GLU A 13 -10.41 11.08 -11.02
N LYS A 14 -11.15 10.11 -11.54
CA LYS A 14 -12.13 9.32 -10.77
C LYS A 14 -11.56 7.97 -10.37
N GLU A 15 -10.73 7.40 -11.23
CA GLU A 15 -10.07 6.11 -11.04
C GLU A 15 -8.83 6.03 -11.94
N ILE A 16 -7.95 5.04 -11.69
CA ILE A 16 -6.73 4.80 -12.48
C ILE A 16 -6.56 3.34 -12.88
N CYS A 17 -7.53 2.48 -12.53
CA CYS A 17 -7.43 1.05 -12.73
C CYS A 17 -7.47 0.68 -14.21
N THR A 18 -8.30 1.38 -15.01
CA THR A 18 -8.45 1.17 -16.45
C THR A 18 -7.44 1.96 -17.29
N GLN A 19 -6.59 2.75 -16.66
CA GLN A 19 -5.54 3.51 -17.34
C GLN A 19 -4.24 2.71 -17.44
N ARG A 20 -3.60 2.74 -18.60
CA ARG A 20 -2.28 2.11 -18.79
C ARG A 20 -1.22 2.77 -17.91
N ILE A 21 -0.32 1.97 -17.34
CA ILE A 21 0.87 2.49 -16.68
C ILE A 21 1.68 3.31 -17.69
N GLY A 22 2.12 4.51 -17.28
CA GLY A 22 2.83 5.47 -18.15
C GLY A 22 1.92 6.53 -18.78
N THR A 23 0.58 6.35 -18.79
CA THR A 23 -0.36 7.38 -19.24
C THR A 23 -1.10 8.07 -18.07
N ARG A 24 -0.94 7.56 -16.87
CA ARG A 24 -1.60 8.05 -15.66
C ARG A 24 -1.11 9.44 -15.27
N ARG A 25 -2.03 10.35 -14.99
CA ARG A 25 -1.74 11.68 -14.43
C ARG A 25 -1.42 11.60 -12.93
N VAL A 26 -2.00 10.63 -12.23
CA VAL A 26 -1.73 10.38 -10.81
C VAL A 26 -0.87 9.14 -10.69
N THR A 27 0.41 9.36 -10.43
CA THR A 27 1.42 8.31 -10.27
C THR A 27 1.75 8.06 -8.79
N GLN A 28 2.67 7.15 -8.52
CA GLN A 28 3.22 6.93 -7.18
C GLN A 28 3.92 8.19 -6.64
N THR A 29 4.47 9.03 -7.52
CA THR A 29 5.14 10.28 -7.10
C THR A 29 4.16 11.28 -6.50
N GLU A 30 3.03 11.52 -7.16
CA GLU A 30 1.99 12.41 -6.64
C GLU A 30 1.44 11.88 -5.31
N ARG A 31 1.10 10.58 -5.23
CA ARG A 31 0.54 9.98 -4.02
C ARG A 31 1.53 9.94 -2.87
N ARG A 32 2.82 9.71 -3.12
CA ARG A 32 3.86 9.82 -2.11
C ARG A 32 3.93 11.23 -1.54
N ARG A 33 3.94 12.25 -2.40
CA ARG A 33 3.97 13.66 -1.96
C ARG A 33 2.73 14.03 -1.16
N ASP A 34 1.57 13.56 -1.59
CA ASP A 34 0.31 13.77 -0.88
C ASP A 34 0.36 13.14 0.53
N ALA A 35 0.89 11.91 0.65
CA ALA A 35 1.06 11.25 1.94
C ALA A 35 2.03 12.01 2.86
N LEU A 36 3.17 12.48 2.34
CA LEU A 36 4.12 13.29 3.12
C LEU A 36 3.49 14.63 3.57
N GLY A 37 2.73 15.28 2.69
CA GLY A 37 1.97 16.48 3.05
C GLY A 37 0.90 16.21 4.11
N ALA A 38 0.19 15.09 4.01
CA ALA A 38 -0.80 14.68 5.00
C ALA A 38 -0.18 14.44 6.38
N PHE A 39 1.03 13.86 6.48
CA PHE A 39 1.73 13.72 7.76
C PHE A 39 2.05 15.08 8.40
N GLN A 40 2.55 16.03 7.61
CA GLN A 40 2.84 17.38 8.11
C GLN A 40 1.56 18.08 8.58
N TRP A 41 0.49 17.96 7.79
CA TRP A 41 -0.81 18.53 8.15
C TRP A 41 -1.37 17.91 9.44
N LEU A 42 -1.35 16.58 9.57
CA LEU A 42 -1.80 15.87 10.77
C LEU A 42 -1.00 16.28 12.00
N ALA A 43 0.34 16.35 11.88
CA ALA A 43 1.20 16.72 13.00
C ALA A 43 0.95 18.16 13.52
N ALA A 44 0.35 19.02 12.69
CA ALA A 44 -0.02 20.39 13.07
C ALA A 44 -1.44 20.50 13.66
N GLN A 45 -2.24 19.39 13.67
CA GLN A 45 -3.61 19.46 14.16
C GLN A 45 -3.66 19.35 15.69
N PRO A 46 -4.52 20.15 16.36
CA PRO A 46 -4.75 19.99 17.79
C PRO A 46 -5.26 18.58 18.12
N GLY A 47 -4.70 17.97 19.16
CA GLY A 47 -5.10 16.64 19.63
C GLY A 47 -4.56 15.45 18.80
N VAL A 48 -3.71 15.70 17.81
CA VAL A 48 -2.99 14.65 17.08
C VAL A 48 -1.60 14.46 17.69
N ASP A 49 -1.31 13.23 18.07
CA ASP A 49 0.05 12.81 18.45
C ASP A 49 0.81 12.38 17.19
N ALA A 50 1.75 13.20 16.74
CA ALA A 50 2.53 12.95 15.53
C ALA A 50 3.40 11.68 15.61
N SER A 51 3.69 11.18 16.80
CA SER A 51 4.43 9.92 17.00
C SER A 51 3.54 8.67 16.86
N ARG A 52 2.23 8.86 16.75
CA ARG A 52 1.21 7.80 16.73
C ARG A 52 0.35 7.83 15.45
N ILE A 53 0.97 8.09 14.32
CA ILE A 53 0.34 8.06 13.00
C ILE A 53 0.68 6.73 12.30
N ALA A 54 -0.32 6.05 11.77
CA ALA A 54 -0.14 4.90 10.87
C ALA A 54 -0.53 5.28 9.44
N LEU A 55 0.16 4.70 8.45
CA LEU A 55 -0.16 4.84 7.03
C LEU A 55 -0.67 3.51 6.47
N LEU A 56 -1.87 3.53 5.91
CA LEU A 56 -2.50 2.35 5.30
C LEU A 56 -2.80 2.61 3.83
N GLY A 57 -2.68 1.56 3.01
CA GLY A 57 -3.04 1.67 1.60
C GLY A 57 -3.32 0.32 0.95
N TRP A 58 -4.18 0.34 -0.07
CA TRP A 58 -4.62 -0.83 -0.84
C TRP A 58 -4.22 -0.66 -2.30
N SER A 59 -3.76 -1.73 -2.95
CA SER A 59 -3.41 -1.73 -4.37
C SER A 59 -2.43 -0.61 -4.71
N HIS A 60 -2.77 0.28 -5.63
CA HIS A 60 -1.98 1.48 -5.94
C HIS A 60 -1.77 2.39 -4.71
N GLY A 61 -2.70 2.38 -3.73
CA GLY A 61 -2.51 3.02 -2.43
C GLY A 61 -1.47 2.29 -1.59
N GLY A 62 -1.42 0.97 -1.64
CA GLY A 62 -0.36 0.17 -1.00
C GLY A 62 1.03 0.46 -1.61
N SER A 63 1.11 0.58 -2.93
CA SER A 63 2.37 1.03 -3.57
C SER A 63 2.76 2.46 -3.17
N ALA A 64 1.77 3.35 -2.94
CA ALA A 64 2.04 4.68 -2.42
C ALA A 64 2.57 4.65 -0.97
N VAL A 65 2.11 3.70 -0.15
CA VAL A 65 2.65 3.43 1.20
C VAL A 65 4.13 3.09 1.12
N LEU A 66 4.51 2.16 0.24
CA LEU A 66 5.92 1.79 0.03
C LEU A 66 6.73 3.01 -0.41
N GLY A 67 6.27 3.73 -1.44
CA GLY A 67 6.93 4.95 -1.91
C GLY A 67 7.11 6.01 -0.82
N ALA A 68 6.10 6.20 0.06
CA ALA A 68 6.12 7.19 1.15
C ALA A 68 6.96 6.76 2.36
N THR A 69 7.40 5.50 2.41
CA THR A 69 8.25 4.96 3.48
C THR A 69 9.62 4.49 3.00
N ASN A 70 9.93 4.63 1.72
CA ASN A 70 11.23 4.25 1.17
C ASN A 70 12.25 5.39 1.31
N LEU A 71 13.23 5.23 2.19
CA LEU A 71 14.30 6.21 2.44
C LEU A 71 15.21 6.49 1.22
N ASN A 72 15.13 5.67 0.17
CA ASN A 72 15.84 5.93 -1.09
C ASN A 72 15.11 6.95 -1.99
N HIS A 73 13.97 7.49 -1.54
CA HIS A 73 13.40 8.72 -2.07
C HIS A 73 13.91 9.92 -1.26
N PRO A 74 14.54 10.93 -1.90
CA PRO A 74 15.10 12.08 -1.18
C PRO A 74 14.09 12.90 -0.37
N ASP A 75 12.84 12.98 -0.83
CA ASP A 75 11.74 13.64 -0.11
C ASP A 75 11.35 12.88 1.17
N VAL A 76 11.32 11.54 1.13
CA VAL A 76 11.09 10.69 2.31
C VAL A 76 12.27 10.76 3.28
N ALA A 77 13.50 10.73 2.77
CA ALA A 77 14.70 10.82 3.63
C ALA A 77 14.74 12.13 4.42
N ARG A 78 14.26 13.24 3.84
CA ARG A 78 14.18 14.56 4.48
C ARG A 78 12.91 14.79 5.30
N ALA A 79 11.92 13.89 5.22
CA ALA A 79 10.67 14.06 5.94
C ALA A 79 10.90 14.02 7.47
N VAL A 80 10.39 15.04 8.17
CA VAL A 80 10.47 15.16 9.63
C VAL A 80 9.44 14.26 10.30
N VAL A 81 8.21 14.25 9.80
CA VAL A 81 7.13 13.40 10.32
C VAL A 81 7.07 12.12 9.50
N ARG A 82 7.11 11.00 10.19
CA ARG A 82 7.03 9.65 9.61
C ARG A 82 5.96 8.83 10.31
N PRO A 83 5.30 7.90 9.62
CA PRO A 83 4.36 7.01 10.30
C PRO A 83 5.10 6.10 11.28
N ARG A 84 4.42 5.72 12.36
CA ARG A 84 4.88 4.71 13.32
C ARG A 84 4.76 3.29 12.75
N LEU A 85 3.78 3.09 11.85
CA LEU A 85 3.49 1.84 11.17
C LEU A 85 3.05 2.13 9.74
N ALA A 86 3.51 1.32 8.81
CA ALA A 86 3.04 1.29 7.42
C ALA A 86 2.39 -0.07 7.12
N VAL A 87 1.20 -0.06 6.52
CA VAL A 87 0.50 -1.29 6.11
C VAL A 87 0.09 -1.18 4.65
N ALA A 88 0.49 -2.14 3.83
CA ALA A 88 0.16 -2.18 2.41
C ALA A 88 -0.51 -3.50 2.05
N PHE A 89 -1.75 -3.42 1.56
CA PHE A 89 -2.50 -4.54 1.02
C PHE A 89 -2.25 -4.65 -0.49
N TYR A 90 -1.84 -5.82 -0.92
CA TYR A 90 -1.58 -6.18 -2.32
C TYR A 90 -0.98 -5.03 -3.16
N PRO A 91 0.17 -4.46 -2.72
CA PRO A 91 0.83 -3.39 -3.45
C PRO A 91 1.54 -3.91 -4.71
N GLY A 92 1.76 -3.04 -5.71
CA GLY A 92 2.79 -3.28 -6.73
C GLY A 92 4.15 -2.87 -6.18
N CYS A 93 5.10 -3.80 -6.08
CA CYS A 93 6.39 -3.60 -5.43
C CYS A 93 7.56 -3.39 -6.38
N GLU A 94 7.40 -3.63 -7.68
CA GLU A 94 8.50 -3.65 -8.66
C GLU A 94 9.31 -2.34 -8.69
N ALA A 95 8.63 -1.21 -8.53
CA ALA A 95 9.31 0.10 -8.55
C ALA A 95 10.21 0.28 -7.33
N ASP A 96 9.75 -0.15 -6.14
CA ASP A 96 10.52 -0.06 -4.90
C ASP A 96 11.64 -1.11 -4.84
N VAL A 97 11.41 -2.32 -5.36
CA VAL A 97 12.47 -3.32 -5.55
C VAL A 97 13.60 -2.76 -6.43
N ARG A 98 13.27 -2.21 -7.62
CA ARG A 98 14.28 -1.62 -8.52
C ARG A 98 15.02 -0.43 -7.92
N ARG A 99 14.38 0.34 -7.07
CA ARG A 99 15.00 1.47 -6.36
C ARG A 99 15.88 1.01 -5.19
N GLY A 100 15.67 -0.21 -4.73
CA GLY A 100 16.14 -0.68 -3.43
C GLY A 100 15.24 -0.11 -2.32
N TYR A 101 14.39 -0.95 -1.73
CA TYR A 101 13.53 -0.52 -0.64
C TYR A 101 14.30 -0.45 0.67
N ARG A 102 14.31 0.71 1.29
CA ARG A 102 14.87 0.93 2.63
C ARG A 102 13.78 1.54 3.50
N ALA A 103 13.16 0.71 4.32
CA ALA A 103 12.04 1.10 5.15
C ALA A 103 12.39 2.22 6.14
N SER A 104 11.55 3.22 6.26
CA SER A 104 11.66 4.30 7.27
C SER A 104 10.91 3.95 8.56
N THR A 105 10.10 2.92 8.55
CA THR A 105 9.25 2.48 9.67
C THR A 105 8.92 1.00 9.57
N GLU A 106 8.43 0.41 10.67
CA GLU A 106 7.83 -0.93 10.65
C GLU A 106 6.79 -1.02 9.54
N THR A 107 6.93 -2.03 8.68
CA THR A 107 6.08 -2.19 7.49
C THR A 107 5.47 -3.58 7.46
N LEU A 108 4.16 -3.66 7.25
CA LEU A 108 3.41 -4.89 7.09
C LEU A 108 2.86 -4.98 5.68
N LEU A 109 3.29 -5.99 4.93
CA LEU A 109 2.80 -6.30 3.59
C LEU A 109 1.84 -7.47 3.66
N MET A 110 0.66 -7.33 3.09
CA MET A 110 -0.38 -8.35 3.03
C MET A 110 -0.66 -8.71 1.58
N LEU A 111 -0.38 -9.96 1.18
CA LEU A 111 -0.28 -10.37 -0.21
C LEU A 111 -1.21 -11.53 -0.54
N GLY A 112 -1.83 -11.49 -1.71
CA GLY A 112 -2.47 -12.65 -2.33
C GLY A 112 -1.47 -13.36 -3.24
N LEU A 113 -1.26 -14.67 -3.05
CA LEU A 113 -0.29 -15.43 -3.86
C LEU A 113 -0.80 -15.75 -5.26
N ALA A 114 -2.13 -15.68 -5.49
CA ALA A 114 -2.75 -15.80 -6.81
C ALA A 114 -2.97 -14.45 -7.51
N ASP A 115 -2.47 -13.33 -6.92
CA ASP A 115 -2.69 -11.99 -7.47
C ASP A 115 -1.97 -11.83 -8.82
N ASP A 116 -2.77 -11.76 -9.89
CA ASP A 116 -2.31 -11.56 -11.27
C ASP A 116 -2.37 -10.07 -11.70
N TRP A 117 -2.77 -9.18 -10.80
CA TRP A 117 -2.73 -7.74 -11.02
C TRP A 117 -1.44 -7.12 -10.49
N THR A 118 -1.13 -7.38 -9.23
CA THR A 118 0.10 -6.94 -8.54
C THR A 118 0.75 -8.18 -7.90
N PRO A 119 1.64 -8.88 -8.64
CA PRO A 119 2.16 -10.16 -8.21
C PRO A 119 2.92 -10.07 -6.87
N ALA A 120 2.74 -11.07 -6.02
CA ALA A 120 3.31 -11.11 -4.68
C ALA A 120 4.85 -11.24 -4.68
N ALA A 121 5.42 -11.92 -5.66
CA ALA A 121 6.85 -12.28 -5.67
C ALA A 121 7.80 -11.09 -5.50
N PRO A 122 7.65 -9.93 -6.19
CA PRO A 122 8.49 -8.77 -5.92
C PRO A 122 8.36 -8.26 -4.48
N CYS A 123 7.14 -8.30 -3.90
CA CYS A 123 6.91 -7.84 -2.53
C CYS A 123 7.56 -8.75 -1.50
N GLN A 124 7.60 -10.06 -1.73
CA GLN A 124 8.24 -11.02 -0.85
C GLN A 124 9.75 -10.76 -0.71
N THR A 125 10.40 -10.21 -1.74
CA THR A 125 11.83 -9.85 -1.68
C THR A 125 12.12 -8.66 -0.78
N LEU A 126 11.10 -7.92 -0.33
CA LEU A 126 11.25 -6.78 0.57
C LEU A 126 11.27 -7.20 2.05
N ALA A 127 10.94 -8.45 2.36
CA ALA A 127 10.96 -8.96 3.73
C ALA A 127 12.34 -8.80 4.38
N GLY A 128 12.36 -8.36 5.63
CA GLY A 128 13.61 -8.15 6.37
C GLY A 128 13.38 -8.11 7.87
N GLU A 129 14.26 -8.75 8.63
CA GLU A 129 14.21 -8.86 10.08
C GLU A 129 14.90 -7.70 10.82
N GLY A 130 15.69 -6.90 10.10
CA GLY A 130 16.38 -5.72 10.67
C GLY A 130 15.40 -4.61 11.05
N PRO A 131 15.76 -3.73 12.00
CA PRO A 131 14.96 -2.56 12.34
C PRO A 131 15.16 -1.43 11.31
N PRO A 132 14.07 -0.85 10.76
CA PRO A 132 12.69 -1.27 10.94
C PRO A 132 12.37 -2.54 10.16
N ARG A 133 11.58 -3.45 10.77
CA ARG A 133 11.20 -4.74 10.18
C ARG A 133 10.23 -4.55 9.01
N VAL A 134 10.38 -5.35 7.97
CA VAL A 134 9.40 -5.54 6.90
C VAL A 134 8.83 -6.95 7.00
N THR A 135 7.59 -7.05 7.47
CA THR A 135 6.88 -8.32 7.63
C THR A 135 5.98 -8.57 6.44
N VAL A 136 5.99 -9.78 5.92
CA VAL A 136 5.12 -10.23 4.83
C VAL A 136 4.17 -11.30 5.37
N LEU A 137 2.87 -11.08 5.17
CA LEU A 137 1.81 -12.09 5.33
C LEU A 137 1.23 -12.37 3.95
N ALA A 138 1.13 -13.65 3.59
CA ALA A 138 0.69 -14.04 2.26
C ALA A 138 -0.27 -15.23 2.34
N TRP A 139 -1.28 -15.26 1.44
CA TRP A 139 -2.32 -16.28 1.44
C TRP A 139 -2.43 -16.96 0.07
N GLU A 140 -2.36 -18.29 0.08
CA GLU A 140 -2.58 -19.12 -1.10
C GLU A 140 -3.99 -18.91 -1.67
N GLY A 141 -4.12 -18.94 -3.00
CA GLY A 141 -5.40 -18.79 -3.68
C GLY A 141 -6.07 -17.41 -3.60
N ALA A 142 -5.50 -16.47 -2.81
CA ALA A 142 -6.02 -15.12 -2.69
C ALA A 142 -5.59 -14.26 -3.90
N TYR A 143 -6.57 -13.64 -4.54
CA TYR A 143 -6.38 -12.68 -5.64
C TYR A 143 -6.34 -11.24 -5.14
N HIS A 144 -6.18 -10.29 -6.07
CA HIS A 144 -6.26 -8.86 -5.78
C HIS A 144 -7.59 -8.50 -5.10
N GLY A 145 -7.53 -7.69 -4.03
CA GLY A 145 -8.74 -7.32 -3.29
C GLY A 145 -9.30 -8.47 -2.44
N PHE A 146 -8.47 -9.37 -1.93
CA PHE A 146 -8.88 -10.53 -1.13
C PHE A 146 -9.63 -10.15 0.16
N ASP A 147 -9.51 -8.92 0.60
CA ASP A 147 -10.25 -8.36 1.75
C ASP A 147 -11.68 -7.91 1.41
N ASP A 148 -12.09 -7.99 0.13
CA ASP A 148 -13.47 -7.78 -0.32
C ASP A 148 -14.40 -8.91 0.16
N THR A 149 -15.71 -8.65 0.14
CA THR A 149 -16.76 -9.64 0.45
C THR A 149 -17.33 -10.33 -0.79
N GLY A 150 -17.10 -9.74 -1.98
CA GLY A 150 -17.63 -10.27 -3.23
C GLY A 150 -16.83 -11.46 -3.78
N PRO A 151 -17.44 -12.25 -4.67
CA PRO A 151 -16.74 -13.38 -5.32
C PRO A 151 -15.61 -12.88 -6.23
N VAL A 152 -14.67 -13.78 -6.51
CA VAL A 152 -13.63 -13.52 -7.51
C VAL A 152 -14.26 -13.33 -8.88
N ARG A 153 -13.86 -12.27 -9.59
CA ARG A 153 -14.33 -11.92 -10.94
C ARG A 153 -13.15 -11.52 -11.80
N HIS A 154 -13.23 -11.84 -13.08
CA HIS A 154 -12.29 -11.38 -14.08
C HIS A 154 -12.66 -9.96 -14.53
N ARG A 155 -11.67 -9.06 -14.53
CA ARG A 155 -11.75 -7.66 -14.98
C ARG A 155 -10.99 -7.51 -16.30
N ALA A 156 -11.67 -7.76 -17.41
CA ALA A 156 -11.10 -7.65 -18.76
C ALA A 156 -10.75 -6.21 -19.17
N ASP A 157 -11.33 -5.23 -18.50
CA ASP A 157 -11.14 -3.80 -18.75
C ASP A 157 -9.83 -3.23 -18.13
N VAL A 158 -9.11 -4.04 -17.34
CA VAL A 158 -7.84 -3.66 -16.75
C VAL A 158 -6.69 -3.97 -17.70
N PRO A 159 -5.96 -2.95 -18.21
CA PRO A 159 -4.90 -3.15 -19.20
C PRO A 159 -3.56 -3.61 -18.64
N ASN A 160 -3.39 -3.50 -17.32
CA ASN A 160 -2.15 -3.81 -16.62
C ASN A 160 -2.31 -5.09 -15.79
N GLY A 161 -1.21 -5.77 -15.51
CA GLY A 161 -1.17 -7.02 -14.75
C GLY A 161 -0.01 -7.87 -15.19
N VAL A 162 0.06 -9.10 -14.69
CA VAL A 162 1.10 -10.07 -15.06
C VAL A 162 1.08 -10.36 -16.57
N ASN A 163 -0.12 -10.42 -17.14
CA ASN A 163 -0.36 -10.60 -18.58
C ASN A 163 -1.06 -9.36 -19.14
N PRO A 164 -0.34 -8.32 -19.56
CA PRO A 164 -0.92 -7.07 -20.01
C PRO A 164 -1.93 -7.26 -21.15
N GLY A 165 -3.11 -6.66 -21.02
CA GLY A 165 -4.19 -6.73 -22.01
C GLY A 165 -5.08 -7.97 -21.90
N GLN A 166 -4.80 -8.91 -21.00
CA GLN A 166 -5.64 -10.08 -20.75
C GLN A 166 -6.62 -9.89 -19.58
N GLY A 167 -6.60 -8.71 -18.94
CA GLY A 167 -7.35 -8.46 -17.72
C GLY A 167 -6.72 -9.11 -16.49
N VAL A 168 -7.45 -9.07 -15.38
CA VAL A 168 -6.96 -9.53 -14.07
C VAL A 168 -8.12 -10.13 -13.25
N HIS A 169 -7.80 -10.91 -12.24
CA HIS A 169 -8.78 -11.41 -11.28
C HIS A 169 -8.78 -10.56 -10.01
N ARG A 170 -9.96 -10.38 -9.46
CA ARG A 170 -10.17 -9.61 -8.24
C ARG A 170 -11.38 -10.16 -7.47
N GLY A 171 -11.28 -10.23 -6.14
CA GLY A 171 -12.40 -10.62 -5.29
C GLY A 171 -11.97 -11.18 -3.96
N GLY A 172 -12.95 -11.35 -3.06
CA GLY A 172 -12.75 -11.77 -1.70
C GLY A 172 -12.23 -13.20 -1.55
N HIS A 173 -11.43 -13.40 -0.50
CA HIS A 173 -10.99 -14.70 -0.01
C HIS A 173 -11.27 -14.75 1.49
N PRO A 174 -12.27 -15.52 1.97
CA PRO A 174 -12.76 -15.42 3.36
C PRO A 174 -11.68 -15.55 4.42
N GLU A 175 -10.78 -16.54 4.30
CA GLU A 175 -9.70 -16.76 5.26
C GLU A 175 -8.67 -15.63 5.24
N ALA A 176 -8.21 -15.21 4.04
CA ALA A 176 -7.26 -14.12 3.88
C ALA A 176 -7.85 -12.79 4.43
N ARG A 177 -9.14 -12.54 4.16
CA ARG A 177 -9.85 -11.38 4.68
C ARG A 177 -9.86 -11.37 6.21
N GLN A 178 -10.29 -12.46 6.84
CA GLN A 178 -10.35 -12.55 8.30
C GLN A 178 -8.96 -12.41 8.92
N ALA A 179 -7.97 -13.13 8.41
CA ALA A 179 -6.61 -13.11 8.93
C ALA A 179 -5.94 -11.75 8.75
N SER A 180 -6.12 -11.11 7.59
CA SER A 180 -5.54 -9.78 7.34
C SER A 180 -6.17 -8.68 8.19
N GLN A 181 -7.49 -8.74 8.42
CA GLN A 181 -8.18 -7.80 9.32
C GLN A 181 -7.67 -7.94 10.76
N GLN A 182 -7.54 -9.17 11.25
CA GLN A 182 -6.99 -9.40 12.59
C GLN A 182 -5.55 -8.91 12.70
N ALA A 183 -4.70 -9.24 11.72
CA ALA A 183 -3.31 -8.79 11.68
C ALA A 183 -3.19 -7.26 11.64
N LEU A 184 -4.07 -6.57 10.88
CA LEU A 184 -4.14 -5.12 10.84
C LEU A 184 -4.49 -4.52 12.21
N VAL A 185 -5.53 -5.04 12.86
CA VAL A 185 -5.97 -4.55 14.18
C VAL A 185 -4.84 -4.73 15.21
N ASP A 186 -4.22 -5.91 15.25
CA ASP A 186 -3.13 -6.21 16.16
C ASP A 186 -1.91 -5.30 15.92
N ALA A 187 -1.56 -5.05 14.66
CA ALA A 187 -0.46 -4.17 14.31
C ALA A 187 -0.74 -2.72 14.72
N LEU A 188 -1.95 -2.21 14.46
CA LEU A 188 -2.37 -0.87 14.86
C LEU A 188 -2.38 -0.71 16.39
N GLN A 189 -2.90 -1.69 17.13
CA GLN A 189 -2.90 -1.67 18.59
C GLN A 189 -1.46 -1.62 19.13
N ARG A 190 -0.58 -2.48 18.65
CA ARG A 190 0.83 -2.46 19.09
C ARG A 190 1.54 -1.16 18.76
N ALA A 191 1.28 -0.58 17.59
CA ALA A 191 1.98 0.63 17.14
C ALA A 191 1.45 1.92 17.76
N LEU A 192 0.14 2.01 18.04
CA LEU A 192 -0.52 3.27 18.40
C LEU A 192 -0.90 3.38 19.89
N THR A 193 -0.76 2.30 20.68
CA THR A 193 -1.10 2.32 22.12
C THR A 193 0.10 2.42 23.07
N ARG A 194 1.34 2.37 22.51
CA ARG A 194 2.60 2.46 23.30
C ARG A 194 3.26 3.82 23.14
#